data_39504a4db7585e3ca7aec9bb85d00fc5
#
_entry.id   39504a4db7585e3ca7aec9bb85d00fc5
#
_cell.length_a   1.000
_cell.length_b   1.000
_cell.length_c   1.000
_cell.angle_alpha   90.00
_cell.angle_beta   90.00
_cell.angle_gamma   90.00
#
_symmetry.space_group_name_H-M   'P 1'
#
loop_
_entity.id
_entity.type
_entity.pdbx_description
1 polymer ?
#
loop_
_entity_poly.entity_id
_entity_poly.type
_entity_poly.pdbx_seq_one_letter_code
_entity_poly.pdbx_strand_id
1 'polypeptide(L)'
;MHIGAHVSSSGGIHTAIDRAEAIGAESVQVFTQSPRTWRPTNHDPATFELFRRRRAEAGIDGTLCHALYLCNLAAPDDAVYEKSIAAMRTTMEVASGIGAHVVFHVGSHLGSGLDAGLERVLPAMEQVLELSTDETWLLMENSAGAGGTIGRSVEELATIFERLGRPDRLGVCLDSCHLYVSGVDVTDPAALDACLDELDASIGLDRLRALHLNDSKAPLGSNRDRHENIGEGLIGEKLGVFLANPRLQGLPAVLETAGPQNRGPDADEVRKTKEIRKRWLRKKKRTR
;
A
#
# COMPACT_ATOMS: atom_id res chain seq x y z
N MET A 1 -3.51 -0.77 -14.71
CA MET A 1 -3.11 0.02 -13.53
C MET A 1 -4.05 1.20 -13.45
N HIS A 2 -4.77 1.32 -12.34
CA HIS A 2 -5.71 2.40 -12.04
C HIS A 2 -4.99 3.38 -11.11
N ILE A 3 -4.52 4.49 -11.68
CA ILE A 3 -3.69 5.45 -10.93
C ILE A 3 -4.60 6.38 -10.13
N GLY A 4 -4.35 6.46 -8.83
CA GLY A 4 -5.07 7.29 -7.90
C GLY A 4 -4.21 7.84 -6.78
N ALA A 5 -4.81 8.16 -5.65
CA ALA A 5 -4.10 8.81 -4.56
C ALA A 5 -4.67 8.47 -3.18
N HIS A 6 -3.82 8.60 -2.18
CA HIS A 6 -4.25 8.68 -0.79
C HIS A 6 -4.86 10.06 -0.53
N VAL A 7 -6.13 10.08 -0.14
CA VAL A 7 -6.86 11.32 0.09
C VAL A 7 -7.46 11.37 1.51
N SER A 8 -7.76 12.57 1.96
CA SER A 8 -8.37 12.77 3.27
C SER A 8 -9.80 12.23 3.33
N SER A 9 -10.16 11.56 4.42
CA SER A 9 -11.51 11.14 4.78
C SER A 9 -12.24 12.15 5.71
N SER A 10 -11.69 13.34 5.90
CA SER A 10 -12.27 14.38 6.75
C SER A 10 -13.66 14.80 6.25
N GLY A 11 -14.61 14.92 7.16
CA GLY A 11 -16.03 15.21 6.84
C GLY A 11 -16.85 13.95 6.54
N GLY A 12 -16.28 12.77 6.72
CA GLY A 12 -16.88 11.45 6.50
C GLY A 12 -16.18 10.68 5.39
N ILE A 13 -16.11 9.35 5.55
CA ILE A 13 -15.33 8.48 4.64
C ILE A 13 -15.78 8.60 3.16
N HIS A 14 -17.08 8.82 2.94
CA HIS A 14 -17.65 8.98 1.60
C HIS A 14 -17.15 10.24 0.85
N THR A 15 -16.69 11.28 1.58
CA THR A 15 -16.15 12.50 0.94
C THR A 15 -14.78 12.28 0.27
N ALA A 16 -14.13 11.16 0.57
CA ALA A 16 -12.89 10.77 -0.09
C ALA A 16 -13.09 10.53 -1.60
N ILE A 17 -14.26 10.03 -1.98
CA ILE A 17 -14.59 9.81 -3.40
C ILE A 17 -14.64 11.13 -4.16
N ASP A 18 -15.30 12.14 -3.59
CA ASP A 18 -15.39 13.47 -4.22
C ASP A 18 -14.00 14.09 -4.41
N ARG A 19 -13.09 13.88 -3.45
CA ARG A 19 -11.70 14.35 -3.54
C ARG A 19 -10.89 13.59 -4.59
N ALA A 20 -11.07 12.27 -4.65
CA ALA A 20 -10.41 11.43 -5.65
C ALA A 20 -10.87 11.80 -7.07
N GLU A 21 -12.18 11.99 -7.27
CA GLU A 21 -12.76 12.42 -8.54
C GLU A 21 -12.23 13.80 -8.96
N ALA A 22 -12.18 14.77 -8.03
CA ALA A 22 -11.70 16.12 -8.29
C ALA A 22 -10.25 16.19 -8.79
N ILE A 23 -9.39 15.21 -8.42
CA ILE A 23 -8.02 15.12 -8.91
C ILE A 23 -7.83 14.13 -10.07
N GLY A 24 -8.93 13.57 -10.59
CA GLY A 24 -8.91 12.61 -11.70
C GLY A 24 -8.30 11.26 -11.34
N ALA A 25 -8.43 10.83 -10.09
CA ALA A 25 -7.97 9.54 -9.61
C ALA A 25 -8.87 8.40 -10.10
N GLU A 26 -8.28 7.23 -10.41
CA GLU A 26 -8.96 6.00 -10.83
C GLU A 26 -9.00 4.96 -9.69
N SER A 27 -8.24 5.17 -8.64
CA SER A 27 -8.25 4.41 -7.38
C SER A 27 -8.09 5.35 -6.20
N VAL A 28 -8.47 4.90 -5.01
CA VAL A 28 -8.43 5.75 -3.82
C VAL A 28 -7.94 4.97 -2.61
N GLN A 29 -7.13 5.61 -1.79
CA GLN A 29 -6.74 5.13 -0.47
C GLN A 29 -7.13 6.15 0.60
N VAL A 30 -7.55 5.64 1.75
CA VAL A 30 -7.92 6.47 2.90
C VAL A 30 -7.40 5.87 4.21
N PHE A 31 -7.26 6.71 5.22
CA PHE A 31 -7.30 6.25 6.60
C PHE A 31 -8.76 6.16 7.08
N THR A 32 -9.09 5.08 7.78
CA THR A 32 -10.43 4.89 8.36
C THR A 32 -10.66 5.75 9.59
N GLN A 33 -9.59 6.27 10.19
CA GLN A 33 -9.56 7.18 11.33
C GLN A 33 -8.29 8.05 11.25
N SER A 34 -8.11 8.96 12.22
CA SER A 34 -6.86 9.73 12.29
C SER A 34 -5.65 8.81 12.47
N PRO A 35 -4.64 8.82 11.57
CA PRO A 35 -3.53 7.87 11.62
C PRO A 35 -2.56 8.10 12.79
N ARG A 36 -2.74 9.18 13.55
CA ARG A 36 -1.87 9.59 14.66
C ARG A 36 -2.49 9.35 16.05
N THR A 37 -3.66 8.72 16.11
CA THR A 37 -4.34 8.42 17.37
C THR A 37 -4.93 7.02 17.35
N TRP A 38 -4.98 6.38 18.51
CA TRP A 38 -5.62 5.07 18.68
C TRP A 38 -7.14 5.14 18.73
N ARG A 39 -7.70 6.35 18.86
CA ARG A 39 -9.15 6.54 18.98
C ARG A 39 -9.84 6.22 17.65
N PRO A 40 -10.73 5.21 17.60
CA PRO A 40 -11.47 4.89 16.40
C PRO A 40 -12.44 6.02 16.03
N THR A 41 -12.70 6.16 14.74
CA THR A 41 -13.82 6.99 14.25
C THR A 41 -15.07 6.12 14.21
N ASN A 42 -16.13 6.57 14.84
CA ASN A 42 -17.43 5.91 14.73
C ASN A 42 -18.07 6.32 13.38
N HIS A 43 -18.10 5.41 12.43
CA HIS A 43 -18.73 5.62 11.14
C HIS A 43 -20.21 5.22 11.20
N ASP A 44 -21.08 6.08 10.71
CA ASP A 44 -22.48 5.71 10.47
C ASP A 44 -22.53 4.69 9.30
N PRO A 45 -23.17 3.52 9.45
CA PRO A 45 -23.33 2.54 8.37
C PRO A 45 -23.89 3.12 7.07
N ALA A 46 -24.76 4.12 7.14
CA ALA A 46 -25.28 4.82 5.97
C ALA A 46 -24.16 5.49 5.13
N THR A 47 -23.04 5.86 5.75
CA THR A 47 -21.89 6.44 5.03
C THR A 47 -21.15 5.40 4.19
N PHE A 48 -21.21 4.12 4.53
CA PHE A 48 -20.62 3.04 3.75
C PHE A 48 -21.38 2.81 2.44
N GLU A 49 -22.71 2.79 2.50
CA GLU A 49 -23.56 2.70 1.30
C GLU A 49 -23.35 3.92 0.40
N LEU A 50 -23.28 5.10 1.00
CA LEU A 50 -23.00 6.34 0.28
C LEU A 50 -21.63 6.31 -0.40
N PHE A 51 -20.60 5.79 0.29
CA PHE A 51 -19.26 5.61 -0.29
C PHE A 51 -19.30 4.66 -1.49
N ARG A 52 -19.90 3.48 -1.34
CA ARG A 52 -20.02 2.48 -2.42
C ARG A 52 -20.75 3.04 -3.63
N ARG A 53 -21.85 3.75 -3.43
CA ARG A 53 -22.61 4.39 -4.49
C ARG A 53 -21.78 5.44 -5.23
N ARG A 54 -21.18 6.39 -4.50
CA ARG A 54 -20.34 7.43 -5.11
C ARG A 54 -19.13 6.85 -5.85
N ARG A 55 -18.52 5.81 -5.30
CA ARG A 55 -17.43 5.09 -5.97
C ARG A 55 -17.85 4.55 -7.32
N ALA A 56 -19.02 3.91 -7.38
CA ALA A 56 -19.57 3.38 -8.63
C ALA A 56 -19.90 4.49 -9.63
N GLU A 57 -20.52 5.59 -9.16
CA GLU A 57 -20.87 6.77 -9.99
C GLU A 57 -19.61 7.46 -10.56
N ALA A 58 -18.54 7.56 -9.78
CA ALA A 58 -17.26 8.15 -10.19
C ALA A 58 -16.37 7.20 -11.02
N GLY A 59 -16.74 5.92 -11.16
CA GLY A 59 -15.93 4.92 -11.89
C GLY A 59 -14.58 4.64 -11.26
N ILE A 60 -14.47 4.68 -9.92
CA ILE A 60 -13.25 4.37 -9.19
C ILE A 60 -13.14 2.86 -9.01
N ASP A 61 -12.14 2.23 -9.64
CA ASP A 61 -12.00 0.77 -9.73
C ASP A 61 -11.31 0.12 -8.53
N GLY A 62 -10.49 0.85 -7.78
CA GLY A 62 -9.74 0.31 -6.64
C GLY A 62 -9.90 1.15 -5.37
N THR A 63 -10.16 0.48 -4.25
CA THR A 63 -10.27 1.14 -2.94
C THR A 63 -9.38 0.46 -1.93
N LEU A 64 -8.59 1.25 -1.20
CA LEU A 64 -7.68 0.80 -0.16
C LEU A 64 -7.96 1.56 1.14
N CYS A 65 -7.83 0.87 2.25
CA CYS A 65 -7.72 1.45 3.57
C CYS A 65 -6.31 1.20 4.10
N HIS A 66 -5.57 2.24 4.40
CA HIS A 66 -4.26 2.08 5.04
C HIS A 66 -4.42 1.99 6.55
N ALA A 67 -3.69 1.07 7.18
CA ALA A 67 -3.59 0.98 8.63
C ALA A 67 -2.92 2.22 9.24
N LEU A 68 -3.14 2.45 10.53
CA LEU A 68 -2.53 3.61 11.21
C LEU A 68 -1.01 3.50 11.25
N TYR A 69 -0.31 4.62 11.15
CA TYR A 69 1.14 4.70 11.36
C TYR A 69 1.61 4.20 12.74
N LEU A 70 0.68 4.18 13.72
CA LEU A 70 0.96 3.71 15.08
C LEU A 70 0.99 2.18 15.18
N CYS A 71 0.39 1.46 14.23
CA CYS A 71 0.30 0.01 14.27
C CYS A 71 1.68 -0.63 14.12
N ASN A 72 1.97 -1.55 15.03
CA ASN A 72 3.17 -2.37 15.00
C ASN A 72 2.82 -3.77 15.56
N LEU A 73 2.55 -4.72 14.65
CA LEU A 73 2.20 -6.09 15.05
C LEU A 73 3.41 -6.90 15.56
N ALA A 74 4.63 -6.38 15.39
CA ALA A 74 5.86 -6.96 15.92
C ALA A 74 6.34 -6.27 17.21
N ALA A 75 5.54 -5.35 17.78
CA ALA A 75 5.94 -4.56 18.92
C ALA A 75 6.29 -5.44 20.14
N PRO A 76 7.46 -5.25 20.79
CA PRO A 76 7.77 -5.94 22.04
C PRO A 76 6.90 -5.48 23.22
N ASP A 77 6.36 -4.25 23.17
CA ASP A 77 5.45 -3.70 24.17
C ASP A 77 4.03 -4.22 23.96
N ASP A 78 3.48 -4.91 24.97
CA ASP A 78 2.15 -5.52 24.89
C ASP A 78 1.04 -4.49 24.71
N ALA A 79 1.16 -3.30 25.32
CA ALA A 79 0.12 -2.29 25.20
C ALA A 79 0.07 -1.68 23.77
N VAL A 80 1.21 -1.57 23.09
CA VAL A 80 1.27 -1.18 21.67
C VAL A 80 0.76 -2.31 20.80
N TYR A 81 1.14 -3.55 21.08
CA TYR A 81 0.71 -4.73 20.34
C TYR A 81 -0.82 -4.89 20.34
N GLU A 82 -1.45 -4.90 21.52
CA GLU A 82 -2.91 -5.04 21.65
C GLU A 82 -3.68 -3.88 20.98
N LYS A 83 -3.18 -2.65 21.12
CA LYS A 83 -3.76 -1.50 20.44
C LYS A 83 -3.63 -1.62 18.92
N SER A 84 -2.52 -2.20 18.43
CA SER A 84 -2.31 -2.41 17.00
C SER A 84 -3.31 -3.42 16.45
N ILE A 85 -3.52 -4.54 17.13
CA ILE A 85 -4.53 -5.54 16.74
C ILE A 85 -5.93 -4.90 16.72
N ALA A 86 -6.31 -4.20 17.78
CA ALA A 86 -7.61 -3.55 17.87
C ALA A 86 -7.82 -2.53 16.73
N ALA A 87 -6.81 -1.71 16.41
CA ALA A 87 -6.88 -0.74 15.32
C ALA A 87 -6.95 -1.42 13.94
N MET A 88 -6.19 -2.51 13.73
CA MET A 88 -6.25 -3.31 12.50
C MET A 88 -7.63 -3.95 12.30
N ARG A 89 -8.21 -4.53 13.37
CA ARG A 89 -9.57 -5.09 13.32
C ARG A 89 -10.60 -4.03 12.95
N THR A 90 -10.56 -2.85 13.60
CA THR A 90 -11.43 -1.71 13.24
C THR A 90 -11.23 -1.28 11.78
N THR A 91 -9.98 -1.26 11.30
CA THR A 91 -9.70 -0.92 9.88
C THR A 91 -10.31 -1.95 8.94
N MET A 92 -10.23 -3.25 9.24
CA MET A 92 -10.84 -4.32 8.45
C MET A 92 -12.38 -4.22 8.42
N GLU A 93 -13.02 -3.92 9.56
CA GLU A 93 -14.48 -3.74 9.64
C GLU A 93 -14.95 -2.59 8.76
N VAL A 94 -14.27 -1.43 8.82
CA VAL A 94 -14.59 -0.28 7.97
C VAL A 94 -14.32 -0.61 6.49
N ALA A 95 -13.19 -1.24 6.19
CA ALA A 95 -12.82 -1.64 4.83
C ALA A 95 -13.86 -2.60 4.23
N SER A 96 -14.33 -3.59 4.99
CA SER A 96 -15.42 -4.48 4.59
C SER A 96 -16.71 -3.71 4.31
N GLY A 97 -17.03 -2.71 5.14
CA GLY A 97 -18.20 -1.85 4.94
C GLY A 97 -18.17 -1.10 3.61
N ILE A 98 -17.02 -0.65 3.15
CA ILE A 98 -16.87 0.12 1.90
C ILE A 98 -16.38 -0.69 0.70
N GLY A 99 -16.05 -1.98 0.87
CA GLY A 99 -15.51 -2.86 -0.19
C GLY A 99 -14.09 -2.47 -0.59
N ALA A 100 -13.22 -2.31 0.40
CA ALA A 100 -11.80 -1.96 0.23
C ALA A 100 -10.89 -3.09 0.70
N HIS A 101 -9.67 -3.15 0.16
CA HIS A 101 -8.59 -3.94 0.77
C HIS A 101 -7.88 -3.12 1.86
N VAL A 102 -7.27 -3.79 2.83
CA VAL A 102 -6.49 -3.14 3.89
C VAL A 102 -5.00 -3.31 3.60
N VAL A 103 -4.28 -2.20 3.50
CA VAL A 103 -2.81 -2.17 3.39
C VAL A 103 -2.21 -1.83 4.75
N PHE A 104 -1.14 -2.52 5.11
CA PHE A 104 -0.45 -2.27 6.37
C PHE A 104 1.04 -2.61 6.30
N HIS A 105 1.85 -1.88 7.06
CA HIS A 105 3.21 -2.28 7.39
C HIS A 105 3.19 -3.38 8.44
N VAL A 106 3.92 -4.46 8.22
CA VAL A 106 3.97 -5.61 9.15
C VAL A 106 4.40 -5.17 10.56
N GLY A 107 5.30 -4.20 10.64
CA GLY A 107 5.80 -3.62 11.88
C GLY A 107 7.31 -3.74 12.03
N SER A 108 7.80 -3.43 13.21
CA SER A 108 9.22 -3.48 13.56
C SER A 108 9.41 -4.21 14.89
N HIS A 109 10.37 -5.14 14.90
CA HIS A 109 10.75 -5.87 16.11
C HIS A 109 11.59 -5.04 17.10
N LEU A 110 11.95 -3.80 16.76
CA LEU A 110 12.62 -2.82 17.64
C LEU A 110 13.85 -3.37 18.37
N GLY A 111 14.59 -4.28 17.73
CA GLY A 111 15.81 -4.89 18.30
C GLY A 111 15.60 -6.23 18.99
N SER A 112 14.38 -6.74 19.16
CA SER A 112 14.13 -8.07 19.74
C SER A 112 14.50 -9.24 18.80
N GLY A 113 14.73 -8.95 17.50
CA GLY A 113 15.06 -9.93 16.48
C GLY A 113 13.86 -10.35 15.64
N LEU A 114 14.15 -10.78 14.40
CA LEU A 114 13.12 -11.14 13.41
C LEU A 114 12.20 -12.26 13.91
N ASP A 115 12.76 -13.34 14.45
CA ASP A 115 11.97 -14.48 14.94
C ASP A 115 11.01 -14.07 16.06
N ALA A 116 11.49 -13.30 17.04
CA ALA A 116 10.65 -12.77 18.12
C ALA A 116 9.55 -11.83 17.58
N GLY A 117 9.86 -11.05 16.53
CA GLY A 117 8.88 -10.24 15.85
C GLY A 117 7.82 -11.08 15.14
N LEU A 118 8.22 -12.13 14.44
CA LEU A 118 7.30 -13.03 13.73
C LEU A 118 6.38 -13.81 14.70
N GLU A 119 6.88 -14.25 15.86
CA GLU A 119 6.05 -14.89 16.90
C GLU A 119 4.90 -14.00 17.39
N ARG A 120 5.02 -12.67 17.25
CA ARG A 120 3.95 -11.73 17.56
C ARG A 120 3.09 -11.42 16.33
N VAL A 121 3.71 -11.24 15.18
CA VAL A 121 3.02 -10.88 13.92
C VAL A 121 1.99 -11.94 13.50
N LEU A 122 2.37 -13.23 13.55
CA LEU A 122 1.53 -14.29 13.02
C LEU A 122 0.18 -14.40 13.74
N PRO A 123 0.10 -14.53 15.09
CA PRO A 123 -1.19 -14.63 15.78
C PRO A 123 -2.01 -13.31 15.68
N ALA A 124 -1.35 -12.16 15.56
CA ALA A 124 -2.05 -10.92 15.33
C ALA A 124 -2.71 -10.87 13.94
N MET A 125 -1.98 -11.31 12.90
CA MET A 125 -2.52 -11.38 11.54
C MET A 125 -3.66 -12.40 11.42
N GLU A 126 -3.59 -13.54 12.09
CA GLU A 126 -4.69 -14.51 12.14
C GLU A 126 -5.98 -13.87 12.65
N GLN A 127 -5.90 -13.14 13.79
CA GLN A 127 -7.06 -12.44 14.37
C GLN A 127 -7.64 -11.36 13.42
N VAL A 128 -6.80 -10.69 12.63
CA VAL A 128 -7.23 -9.67 11.67
C VAL A 128 -7.84 -10.33 10.44
N LEU A 129 -7.26 -11.42 9.94
CA LEU A 129 -7.74 -12.17 8.78
C LEU A 129 -9.12 -12.80 8.99
N GLU A 130 -9.52 -13.12 10.24
CA GLU A 130 -10.88 -13.57 10.56
C GLU A 130 -11.97 -12.61 10.06
N LEU A 131 -11.66 -11.31 9.94
CA LEU A 131 -12.58 -10.27 9.47
C LEU A 131 -12.53 -10.04 7.96
N SER A 132 -11.67 -10.77 7.24
CA SER A 132 -11.56 -10.64 5.79
C SER A 132 -12.78 -11.20 5.08
N THR A 133 -13.09 -10.65 3.90
CA THR A 133 -14.18 -11.10 3.03
C THR A 133 -13.66 -11.30 1.60
N ASP A 134 -14.49 -11.79 0.68
CA ASP A 134 -14.09 -11.93 -0.71
C ASP A 134 -13.76 -10.58 -1.36
N GLU A 135 -14.37 -9.49 -0.87
CA GLU A 135 -14.10 -8.13 -1.34
C GLU A 135 -12.98 -7.43 -0.54
N THR A 136 -12.59 -7.94 0.64
CA THR A 136 -11.67 -7.28 1.57
C THR A 136 -10.54 -8.19 1.97
N TRP A 137 -9.37 -7.92 1.41
CA TRP A 137 -8.13 -8.65 1.68
C TRP A 137 -7.22 -7.85 2.61
N LEU A 138 -6.39 -8.55 3.36
CA LEU A 138 -5.29 -7.97 4.14
C LEU A 138 -4.03 -7.99 3.28
N LEU A 139 -3.42 -6.83 3.03
CA LEU A 139 -2.28 -6.67 2.14
C LEU A 139 -1.05 -6.23 2.92
N MET A 140 -0.05 -7.10 3.00
CA MET A 140 1.27 -6.74 3.53
C MET A 140 1.97 -5.81 2.56
N GLU A 141 2.41 -4.66 3.04
CA GLU A 141 3.25 -3.76 2.28
C GLU A 141 4.72 -4.11 2.48
N ASN A 142 5.51 -4.13 1.39
CA ASN A 142 6.95 -4.23 1.52
C ASN A 142 7.52 -3.01 2.23
N SER A 143 8.46 -3.21 3.15
CA SER A 143 9.02 -2.13 3.94
C SER A 143 10.36 -1.60 3.40
N ALA A 144 10.71 -0.37 3.75
CA ALA A 144 11.99 0.25 3.41
C ALA A 144 13.22 -0.39 4.08
N GLY A 145 13.01 -1.26 5.10
CA GLY A 145 14.08 -1.99 5.77
C GLY A 145 14.78 -1.23 6.91
N ALA A 146 14.22 -0.11 7.39
CA ALA A 146 14.80 0.67 8.48
C ALA A 146 14.50 0.06 9.86
N GLY A 147 15.46 0.13 10.79
CA GLY A 147 15.20 -0.03 12.22
C GLY A 147 14.58 -1.36 12.66
N GLY A 148 14.81 -2.46 11.94
CA GLY A 148 14.22 -3.78 12.26
C GLY A 148 12.78 -3.91 11.80
N THR A 149 12.35 -3.14 10.78
CA THR A 149 11.08 -3.35 10.09
C THR A 149 11.09 -4.71 9.39
N ILE A 150 9.94 -5.38 9.43
CA ILE A 150 9.69 -6.70 8.82
C ILE A 150 9.05 -6.50 7.45
N GLY A 151 9.34 -7.39 6.50
CA GLY A 151 8.78 -7.35 5.16
C GLY A 151 9.59 -6.50 4.17
N ARG A 152 10.90 -6.29 4.38
CA ARG A 152 11.77 -5.52 3.48
C ARG A 152 12.11 -6.26 2.18
N SER A 153 12.00 -7.58 2.16
CA SER A 153 12.27 -8.41 0.99
C SER A 153 11.07 -9.32 0.69
N VAL A 154 11.01 -9.82 -0.53
CA VAL A 154 10.02 -10.83 -0.94
C VAL A 154 10.15 -12.09 -0.08
N GLU A 155 11.37 -12.51 0.25
CA GLU A 155 11.65 -13.64 1.13
C GLU A 155 11.03 -13.49 2.54
N GLU A 156 11.15 -12.29 3.15
CA GLU A 156 10.53 -12.03 4.45
C GLU A 156 8.99 -12.08 4.37
N LEU A 157 8.39 -11.52 3.32
CA LEU A 157 6.94 -11.61 3.08
C LEU A 157 6.50 -13.06 2.82
N ALA A 158 7.25 -13.81 2.03
CA ALA A 158 6.98 -15.21 1.76
C ALA A 158 7.05 -16.08 3.02
N THR A 159 8.00 -15.79 3.91
CA THR A 159 8.11 -16.47 5.22
C THR A 159 6.83 -16.28 6.05
N ILE A 160 6.25 -15.08 6.05
CA ILE A 160 4.97 -14.83 6.74
C ILE A 160 3.83 -15.62 6.09
N PHE A 161 3.75 -15.60 4.75
CA PHE A 161 2.75 -16.37 4.00
C PHE A 161 2.81 -17.86 4.34
N GLU A 162 4.01 -18.47 4.31
CA GLU A 162 4.19 -19.89 4.59
C GLU A 162 3.84 -20.24 6.03
N ARG A 163 4.30 -19.43 7.00
CA ARG A 163 4.04 -19.67 8.42
C ARG A 163 2.56 -19.51 8.80
N LEU A 164 1.80 -18.70 8.07
CA LEU A 164 0.34 -18.57 8.21
C LEU A 164 -0.45 -19.64 7.45
N GLY A 165 0.22 -20.55 6.74
CA GLY A 165 -0.45 -21.58 5.94
C GLY A 165 -1.10 -21.03 4.66
N ARG A 166 -0.60 -19.93 4.11
CA ARG A 166 -1.03 -19.30 2.84
C ARG A 166 -2.53 -18.95 2.80
N PRO A 167 -3.03 -18.10 3.71
CA PRO A 167 -4.47 -17.77 3.78
C PRO A 167 -4.99 -17.19 2.45
N ASP A 168 -6.23 -17.52 2.09
CA ASP A 168 -6.83 -17.12 0.81
C ASP A 168 -6.91 -15.60 0.61
N ARG A 169 -7.13 -14.84 1.69
CA ARG A 169 -7.35 -13.38 1.63
C ARG A 169 -6.17 -12.57 2.18
N LEU A 170 -4.99 -13.18 2.19
CA LEU A 170 -3.72 -12.48 2.42
C LEU A 170 -3.09 -12.15 1.07
N GLY A 171 -2.66 -10.93 0.90
CA GLY A 171 -2.00 -10.45 -0.32
C GLY A 171 -0.85 -9.50 -0.02
N VAL A 172 -0.35 -8.87 -1.06
CA VAL A 172 0.79 -7.95 -1.02
C VAL A 172 0.43 -6.62 -1.69
N CYS A 173 0.94 -5.54 -1.14
CA CYS A 173 1.06 -4.24 -1.78
C CYS A 173 2.55 -3.95 -2.02
N LEU A 174 2.94 -3.54 -3.23
CA LEU A 174 4.32 -3.14 -3.51
C LEU A 174 4.42 -1.62 -3.62
N ASP A 175 5.27 -1.04 -2.76
CA ASP A 175 5.66 0.37 -2.81
C ASP A 175 6.97 0.55 -3.60
N SER A 176 6.94 1.44 -4.58
CA SER A 176 8.09 1.72 -5.47
C SER A 176 9.26 2.37 -4.76
N CYS A 177 9.01 3.25 -3.78
CA CYS A 177 10.05 3.86 -2.95
C CYS A 177 10.67 2.85 -1.98
N HIS A 178 9.85 2.05 -1.31
CA HIS A 178 10.31 1.03 -0.38
C HIS A 178 11.16 -0.05 -1.08
N LEU A 179 10.75 -0.52 -2.27
CA LEU A 179 11.57 -1.41 -3.10
C LEU A 179 12.92 -0.76 -3.41
N TYR A 180 12.92 0.49 -3.87
CA TYR A 180 14.14 1.20 -4.24
C TYR A 180 15.09 1.35 -3.05
N VAL A 181 14.61 1.84 -1.92
CA VAL A 181 15.46 2.06 -0.76
C VAL A 181 15.85 0.79 -0.02
N SER A 182 15.13 -0.32 -0.20
CA SER A 182 15.53 -1.65 0.32
C SER A 182 16.52 -2.40 -0.59
N GLY A 183 16.79 -1.87 -1.81
CA GLY A 183 17.84 -2.39 -2.68
C GLY A 183 17.38 -2.90 -4.05
N VAL A 184 16.08 -2.90 -4.35
CA VAL A 184 15.54 -3.26 -5.67
C VAL A 184 15.47 -2.03 -6.56
N ASP A 185 16.35 -1.94 -7.56
CA ASP A 185 16.34 -0.81 -8.51
C ASP A 185 15.11 -0.87 -9.43
N VAL A 186 14.03 -0.20 -9.02
CA VAL A 186 12.79 -0.09 -9.81
C VAL A 186 12.96 0.71 -11.10
N THR A 187 14.13 1.32 -11.32
CA THR A 187 14.49 2.05 -12.55
C THR A 187 15.20 1.18 -13.58
N ASP A 188 15.61 -0.04 -13.17
CA ASP A 188 16.18 -1.07 -14.04
C ASP A 188 15.12 -2.15 -14.33
N PRO A 189 14.75 -2.37 -15.61
CA PRO A 189 13.80 -3.42 -15.98
C PRO A 189 14.18 -4.82 -15.50
N ALA A 190 15.48 -5.17 -15.54
CA ALA A 190 15.93 -6.50 -15.16
C ALA A 190 15.82 -6.73 -13.64
N ALA A 191 16.19 -5.73 -12.83
CA ALA A 191 16.07 -5.81 -11.38
C ALA A 191 14.60 -5.89 -10.93
N LEU A 192 13.72 -5.10 -11.55
CA LEU A 192 12.29 -5.17 -11.26
C LEU A 192 11.68 -6.51 -11.68
N ASP A 193 12.03 -7.02 -12.88
CA ASP A 193 11.52 -8.30 -13.37
C ASP A 193 12.00 -9.46 -12.47
N ALA A 194 13.26 -9.44 -11.99
CA ALA A 194 13.78 -10.43 -11.06
C ALA A 194 13.01 -10.42 -9.71
N CYS A 195 12.71 -9.24 -9.17
CA CYS A 195 11.89 -9.12 -7.95
C CYS A 195 10.47 -9.66 -8.15
N LEU A 196 9.85 -9.39 -9.30
CA LEU A 196 8.53 -9.91 -9.63
C LEU A 196 8.54 -11.42 -9.93
N ASP A 197 9.64 -11.98 -10.47
CA ASP A 197 9.83 -13.42 -10.64
C ASP A 197 9.94 -14.12 -9.27
N GLU A 198 10.68 -13.54 -8.33
CA GLU A 198 10.78 -14.02 -6.96
C GLU A 198 9.41 -13.99 -6.24
N LEU A 199 8.65 -12.89 -6.39
CA LEU A 199 7.31 -12.77 -5.84
C LEU A 199 6.36 -13.84 -6.41
N ASP A 200 6.40 -14.07 -7.72
CA ASP A 200 5.57 -15.07 -8.39
C ASP A 200 5.91 -16.48 -7.92
N ALA A 201 7.18 -16.81 -7.84
CA ALA A 201 7.66 -18.13 -7.44
C ALA A 201 7.35 -18.46 -5.98
N SER A 202 7.40 -17.47 -5.06
CA SER A 202 7.29 -17.70 -3.62
C SER A 202 5.88 -17.45 -3.09
N ILE A 203 5.20 -16.40 -3.56
CA ILE A 203 3.89 -15.97 -3.06
C ILE A 203 2.79 -16.19 -4.10
N GLY A 204 3.07 -15.83 -5.35
CA GLY A 204 2.14 -15.79 -6.48
C GLY A 204 1.78 -14.36 -6.87
N LEU A 205 1.84 -14.03 -8.17
CA LEU A 205 1.45 -12.70 -8.66
C LEU A 205 -0.04 -12.39 -8.50
N ASP A 206 -0.89 -13.40 -8.40
CA ASP A 206 -2.31 -13.25 -8.10
C ASP A 206 -2.56 -12.71 -6.67
N ARG A 207 -1.56 -12.78 -5.79
CA ARG A 207 -1.57 -12.19 -4.46
C ARG A 207 -1.12 -10.72 -4.43
N LEU A 208 -0.53 -10.21 -5.50
CA LEU A 208 -0.24 -8.79 -5.65
C LEU A 208 -1.54 -8.04 -6.00
N ARG A 209 -2.07 -7.28 -5.04
CA ARG A 209 -3.41 -6.69 -5.14
C ARG A 209 -3.42 -5.16 -5.19
N ALA A 210 -2.32 -4.52 -4.82
CA ALA A 210 -2.21 -3.07 -4.81
C ALA A 210 -0.77 -2.60 -5.03
N LEU A 211 -0.63 -1.35 -5.42
CA LEU A 211 0.65 -0.68 -5.59
C LEU A 211 0.62 0.69 -4.90
N HIS A 212 1.72 1.05 -4.25
CA HIS A 212 2.00 2.42 -3.86
C HIS A 212 3.01 3.04 -4.83
N LEU A 213 2.72 4.25 -5.27
CA LEU A 213 3.52 4.98 -6.26
C LEU A 213 4.18 6.17 -5.57
N ASN A 214 5.44 6.03 -5.24
CA ASN A 214 6.22 7.06 -4.58
C ASN A 214 7.58 7.19 -5.25
N ASP A 215 8.04 8.43 -5.45
CA ASP A 215 9.43 8.71 -5.76
C ASP A 215 10.24 8.74 -4.46
N SER A 216 11.56 8.77 -4.52
CA SER A 216 12.41 8.67 -3.34
C SER A 216 13.39 9.85 -3.21
N LYS A 217 13.44 10.46 -2.02
CA LYS A 217 14.52 11.39 -1.62
C LYS A 217 15.81 10.67 -1.25
N ALA A 218 15.70 9.39 -0.88
CA ALA A 218 16.80 8.60 -0.36
C ALA A 218 17.39 7.70 -1.46
N PRO A 219 18.70 7.43 -1.44
CA PRO A 219 19.35 6.63 -2.47
C PRO A 219 18.98 5.14 -2.37
N LEU A 220 19.19 4.43 -3.48
CA LEU A 220 19.05 2.98 -3.59
C LEU A 220 19.79 2.27 -2.44
N GLY A 221 19.11 1.33 -1.79
CA GLY A 221 19.67 0.51 -0.71
C GLY A 221 19.95 1.26 0.59
N SER A 222 19.43 2.48 0.76
CA SER A 222 19.68 3.29 1.95
C SER A 222 18.88 2.90 3.18
N ASN A 223 17.84 2.08 3.02
CA ASN A 223 16.85 1.73 4.05
C ASN A 223 16.21 2.95 4.74
N ARG A 224 16.01 4.04 3.98
CA ARG A 224 15.41 5.27 4.48
C ARG A 224 14.11 5.54 3.75
N ASP A 225 13.00 5.34 4.42
CA ASP A 225 11.69 5.72 3.93
C ASP A 225 11.55 7.24 3.89
N ARG A 226 11.65 7.82 2.69
CA ARG A 226 11.50 9.26 2.42
C ARG A 226 10.90 9.45 1.04
N HIS A 227 9.57 9.49 1.00
CA HIS A 227 8.84 9.75 -0.23
C HIS A 227 9.13 11.14 -0.80
N GLU A 228 9.19 11.24 -2.12
CA GLU A 228 9.23 12.48 -2.89
C GLU A 228 8.08 12.52 -3.88
N ASN A 229 7.69 13.70 -4.32
CA ASN A 229 6.70 13.88 -5.37
C ASN A 229 7.20 13.23 -6.67
N ILE A 230 6.28 12.69 -7.44
CA ILE A 230 6.60 11.92 -8.65
C ILE A 230 7.46 12.74 -9.62
N GLY A 231 8.60 12.19 -9.99
CA GLY A 231 9.55 12.78 -10.92
C GLY A 231 10.41 13.92 -10.35
N GLU A 232 10.44 14.08 -9.01
CA GLU A 232 11.24 15.08 -8.30
C GLU A 232 12.32 14.45 -7.42
N GLY A 233 12.29 13.12 -7.27
CA GLY A 233 13.23 12.33 -6.49
C GLY A 233 14.30 11.62 -7.33
N LEU A 234 14.94 10.65 -6.71
CA LEU A 234 16.06 9.88 -7.28
C LEU A 234 15.59 8.77 -8.24
N ILE A 235 14.35 8.32 -8.13
CA ILE A 235 13.71 7.42 -9.11
C ILE A 235 13.37 8.23 -10.36
N GLY A 236 12.76 9.40 -10.18
CA GLY A 236 12.47 10.36 -11.22
C GLY A 236 11.56 9.79 -12.33
N GLU A 237 11.76 10.26 -13.57
CA GLU A 237 11.00 9.77 -14.73
C GLU A 237 11.22 8.29 -15.03
N LYS A 238 12.28 7.66 -14.50
CA LYS A 238 12.51 6.23 -14.65
C LYS A 238 11.52 5.36 -13.86
N LEU A 239 10.73 5.94 -12.95
CA LEU A 239 9.55 5.28 -12.38
C LEU A 239 8.64 4.69 -13.46
N GLY A 240 8.75 5.20 -14.68
CA GLY A 240 8.09 4.65 -15.86
C GLY A 240 8.40 3.18 -16.15
N VAL A 241 9.52 2.63 -15.69
CA VAL A 241 9.82 1.18 -15.75
C VAL A 241 8.77 0.40 -14.94
N PHE A 242 8.54 0.83 -13.70
CA PHE A 242 7.53 0.26 -12.79
C PHE A 242 6.11 0.47 -13.35
N LEU A 243 5.77 1.72 -13.70
CA LEU A 243 4.44 2.10 -14.20
C LEU A 243 4.04 1.38 -15.50
N ALA A 244 4.99 1.02 -16.36
CA ALA A 244 4.74 0.36 -17.63
C ALA A 244 5.06 -1.15 -17.63
N ASN A 245 5.36 -1.75 -16.46
CA ASN A 245 5.56 -3.19 -16.37
C ASN A 245 4.23 -3.91 -16.65
N PRO A 246 4.19 -4.90 -17.56
CA PRO A 246 2.94 -5.56 -17.95
C PRO A 246 2.30 -6.35 -16.80
N ARG A 247 3.10 -6.88 -15.86
CA ARG A 247 2.61 -7.65 -14.71
C ARG A 247 1.91 -6.77 -13.66
N LEU A 248 2.14 -5.46 -13.68
CA LEU A 248 1.56 -4.48 -12.75
C LEU A 248 0.31 -3.78 -13.32
N GLN A 249 -0.15 -4.18 -14.52
CA GLN A 249 -1.35 -3.56 -15.11
C GLN A 249 -2.62 -4.13 -14.50
N GLY A 250 -3.70 -3.31 -14.46
CA GLY A 250 -4.99 -3.70 -13.88
C GLY A 250 -5.09 -3.55 -12.36
N LEU A 251 -3.98 -3.29 -11.66
CA LEU A 251 -3.97 -3.11 -10.21
C LEU A 251 -4.34 -1.66 -9.82
N PRO A 252 -5.00 -1.45 -8.66
CA PRO A 252 -5.05 -0.13 -8.02
C PRO A 252 -3.64 0.31 -7.64
N ALA A 253 -3.32 1.57 -7.92
CA ALA A 253 -2.00 2.13 -7.71
C ALA A 253 -2.13 3.56 -7.19
N VAL A 254 -1.78 3.81 -5.95
CA VAL A 254 -2.04 5.07 -5.27
C VAL A 254 -0.77 5.81 -4.92
N LEU A 255 -0.81 7.12 -5.13
CA LEU A 255 0.21 8.07 -4.72
C LEU A 255 0.07 8.35 -3.22
N GLU A 256 1.19 8.34 -2.49
CA GLU A 256 1.25 8.72 -1.07
C GLU A 256 2.25 9.85 -0.81
N THR A 257 2.52 10.61 -1.85
CA THR A 257 3.46 11.72 -1.82
C THR A 257 2.93 12.88 -0.98
N ALA A 258 3.83 13.77 -0.56
CA ALA A 258 3.45 14.92 0.24
C ALA A 258 2.57 15.91 -0.54
N GLY A 259 2.74 15.95 -1.86
CA GLY A 259 2.05 16.92 -2.72
C GLY A 259 2.37 18.38 -2.39
N PRO A 260 1.71 19.32 -3.08
CA PRO A 260 1.93 20.75 -2.82
C PRO A 260 1.54 21.13 -1.39
N GLN A 261 2.43 21.84 -0.71
CA GLN A 261 2.21 22.35 0.65
C GLN A 261 1.92 21.25 1.69
N ASN A 262 2.36 20.02 1.45
CA ASN A 262 2.09 18.82 2.30
C ASN A 262 0.59 18.55 2.49
N ARG A 263 -0.20 18.73 1.44
CA ARG A 263 -1.66 18.49 1.46
C ARG A 263 -2.07 17.16 0.81
N GLY A 264 -1.10 16.36 0.42
CA GLY A 264 -1.29 15.13 -0.36
C GLY A 264 -1.24 15.38 -1.88
N PRO A 265 -1.27 14.31 -2.67
CA PRO A 265 -1.25 14.37 -4.12
C PRO A 265 -2.39 15.20 -4.69
N ASP A 266 -2.11 15.97 -5.74
CA ASP A 266 -3.08 16.79 -6.44
C ASP A 266 -3.34 16.30 -7.89
N ALA A 267 -4.20 17.01 -8.60
CA ALA A 267 -4.55 16.67 -9.99
C ALA A 267 -3.34 16.73 -10.94
N ASP A 268 -2.39 17.62 -10.69
CA ASP A 268 -1.19 17.74 -11.52
C ASP A 268 -0.27 16.55 -11.33
N GLU A 269 -0.14 16.06 -10.12
CA GLU A 269 0.70 14.88 -9.82
C GLU A 269 0.09 13.60 -10.35
N VAL A 270 -1.23 13.40 -10.19
CA VAL A 270 -1.96 12.27 -10.81
C VAL A 270 -1.81 12.32 -12.34
N ARG A 271 -1.98 13.47 -12.96
CA ARG A 271 -1.81 13.66 -14.41
C ARG A 271 -0.38 13.37 -14.85
N LYS A 272 0.63 13.93 -14.17
CA LYS A 272 2.07 13.70 -14.41
C LYS A 272 2.41 12.19 -14.39
N THR A 273 1.91 11.48 -13.40
CA THR A 273 2.10 10.03 -13.27
C THR A 273 1.50 9.25 -14.44
N LYS A 274 0.26 9.58 -14.82
CA LYS A 274 -0.40 8.99 -16.00
C LYS A 274 0.35 9.29 -17.30
N GLU A 275 0.92 10.49 -17.44
CA GLU A 275 1.72 10.87 -18.61
C GLU A 275 3.05 10.12 -18.68
N ILE A 276 3.76 9.96 -17.54
CA ILE A 276 4.98 9.13 -17.48
C ILE A 276 4.65 7.70 -17.93
N ARG A 277 3.62 7.07 -17.35
CA ARG A 277 3.17 5.73 -17.76
C ARG A 277 2.89 5.66 -19.28
N LYS A 278 2.13 6.60 -19.81
CA LYS A 278 1.76 6.65 -21.24
C LYS A 278 2.98 6.74 -22.15
N ARG A 279 3.98 7.56 -21.79
CA ARG A 279 5.24 7.67 -22.55
C ARG A 279 6.01 6.34 -22.57
N TRP A 280 6.12 5.67 -21.43
CA TRP A 280 6.85 4.40 -21.32
C TRP A 280 6.14 3.22 -22.00
N LEU A 281 4.83 3.14 -21.92
CA LEU A 281 4.04 2.15 -22.68
C LEU A 281 4.22 2.31 -24.21
N ARG A 282 4.33 3.55 -24.70
CA ARG A 282 4.60 3.82 -26.13
C ARG A 282 6.01 3.41 -26.53
N LYS A 283 7.02 3.63 -25.68
CA LYS A 283 8.42 3.18 -25.94
C LYS A 283 8.48 1.65 -26.05
N LYS A 284 7.86 0.91 -25.13
CA LYS A 284 7.83 -0.57 -25.17
C LYS A 284 7.16 -1.14 -26.44
N LYS A 285 6.16 -0.44 -27.01
CA LYS A 285 5.52 -0.87 -28.27
C LYS A 285 6.41 -0.67 -29.52
N ARG A 286 7.39 0.23 -29.47
CA ARG A 286 8.31 0.52 -30.58
C ARG A 286 9.54 -0.39 -30.60
N THR A 287 9.84 -1.05 -29.49
CA THR A 287 11.00 -1.94 -29.31
C THR A 287 10.65 -3.44 -29.45
N ARG A 288 9.36 -3.74 -29.64
CA ARG A 288 8.83 -5.05 -30.06
C ARG A 288 8.54 -5.05 -31.56
#